data_c0adaaa0888aea320a7c4c674b3cbba3
#
_entry.id   c0adaaa0888aea320a7c4c674b3cbba3
#
_cell.length_a   1.000
_cell.length_b   1.000
_cell.length_c   1.000
_cell.angle_alpha   90.00
_cell.angle_beta   90.00
_cell.angle_gamma   90.00
#
_symmetry.space_group_name_H-M   'P 1'
#
loop_
_entity.id
_entity.type
_entity.pdbx_description
1 polymer ?
#
loop_
_entity_poly.entity_id
_entity_poly.type
_entity_poly.pdbx_seq_one_letter_code
_entity_poly.pdbx_strand_id
1 'polypeptide(L)'
;SQKDAQTCIDALKGRGPVFITGYCYGGSVAWRMAQISPDLAAASAYYGSLVPTQFADQAPGCATIAHFGRYDAGIPMEGVEALFAKDHPTAQIFVYDANHGFNGDRRKDYHEASSELADWRDEEQEPDDVGDEPRHHDEDPGHESGG
;
A
#
# COMPACT_ATOMS: atom_id res chain seq x y z
N SER A 1 3.53 -7.80 15.30
CA SER A 1 4.99 -7.87 15.09
C SER A 1 5.31 -8.65 13.82
N GLN A 2 6.55 -8.56 13.34
CA GLN A 2 6.99 -9.30 12.14
C GLN A 2 6.88 -10.82 12.35
N LYS A 3 7.16 -11.31 13.55
CA LYS A 3 7.01 -12.74 13.89
C LYS A 3 5.56 -13.22 13.79
N ASP A 4 4.62 -12.42 14.26
CA ASP A 4 3.20 -12.80 14.19
C ASP A 4 2.73 -12.82 12.73
N ALA A 5 3.14 -11.83 11.93
CA ALA A 5 2.87 -11.80 10.50
C ALA A 5 3.43 -13.04 9.78
N GLN A 6 4.68 -13.41 10.07
CA GLN A 6 5.29 -14.61 9.48
C GLN A 6 4.56 -15.89 9.90
N THR A 7 4.12 -15.98 11.15
CA THR A 7 3.31 -17.11 11.62
C THR A 7 1.99 -17.25 10.83
N CYS A 8 1.33 -16.13 10.55
CA CYS A 8 0.12 -16.14 9.72
C CYS A 8 0.42 -16.55 8.27
N ILE A 9 1.48 -16.03 7.69
CA ILE A 9 1.92 -16.40 6.33
C ILE A 9 2.19 -17.90 6.27
N ASP A 10 2.93 -18.44 7.23
CA ASP A 10 3.27 -19.86 7.29
C ASP A 10 2.02 -20.76 7.39
N ALA A 11 0.99 -20.30 8.10
CA ALA A 11 -0.27 -21.02 8.21
C ALA A 11 -1.09 -21.01 6.91
N LEU A 12 -0.92 -19.99 6.08
CA LEU A 12 -1.74 -19.78 4.87
C LEU A 12 -1.07 -20.25 3.59
N LYS A 13 0.26 -20.24 3.51
CA LYS A 13 1.02 -20.46 2.26
C LYS A 13 0.76 -21.80 1.57
N GLY A 14 0.31 -22.81 2.31
CA GLY A 14 -0.09 -24.10 1.74
C GLY A 14 -1.48 -24.13 1.11
N ARG A 15 -2.25 -23.04 1.21
CA ARG A 15 -3.64 -22.96 0.73
C ARG A 15 -3.82 -22.18 -0.57
N GLY A 16 -2.78 -21.50 -1.03
CA GLY A 16 -2.79 -20.66 -2.22
C GLY A 16 -1.94 -19.40 -2.04
N PRO A 17 -2.03 -18.41 -2.96
CA PRO A 17 -1.34 -17.15 -2.85
C PRO A 17 -1.68 -16.40 -1.56
N VAL A 18 -0.68 -15.85 -0.89
CA VAL A 18 -0.84 -15.08 0.35
C VAL A 18 -0.60 -13.60 0.08
N PHE A 19 -1.54 -12.78 0.51
CA PHE A 19 -1.49 -11.32 0.43
C PHE A 19 -1.43 -10.74 1.83
N ILE A 20 -0.73 -9.61 1.99
CA ILE A 20 -0.70 -8.90 3.25
C ILE A 20 -1.15 -7.45 3.06
N THR A 21 -2.06 -7.00 3.92
CA THR A 21 -2.47 -5.59 4.00
C THR A 21 -2.27 -5.10 5.41
N GLY A 22 -1.78 -3.88 5.56
CA GLY A 22 -1.58 -3.29 6.88
C GLY A 22 -1.77 -1.78 6.89
N TYR A 23 -2.21 -1.26 8.03
CA TYR A 23 -2.54 0.13 8.27
C TYR A 23 -1.71 0.70 9.41
N CYS A 24 -1.26 1.94 9.31
CA CYS A 24 -0.42 2.58 10.30
C CYS A 24 0.87 1.77 10.56
N TYR A 25 1.10 1.36 11.80
CA TYR A 25 2.19 0.43 12.13
C TYR A 25 2.11 -0.87 11.31
N GLY A 26 0.90 -1.38 11.10
CA GLY A 26 0.65 -2.54 10.24
C GLY A 26 1.08 -2.31 8.79
N GLY A 27 0.98 -1.09 8.27
CA GLY A 27 1.49 -0.72 6.95
C GLY A 27 3.01 -0.85 6.87
N SER A 28 3.72 -0.45 7.92
CA SER A 28 5.17 -0.67 8.02
C SER A 28 5.52 -2.16 8.10
N VAL A 29 4.73 -2.95 8.82
CA VAL A 29 4.90 -4.41 8.89
C VAL A 29 4.65 -5.05 7.52
N ALA A 30 3.58 -4.67 6.82
CA ALA A 30 3.26 -5.21 5.50
C ALA A 30 4.39 -4.97 4.50
N TRP A 31 4.93 -3.75 4.44
CA TRP A 31 6.08 -3.43 3.60
C TRP A 31 7.31 -4.26 3.98
N ARG A 32 7.62 -4.33 5.27
CA ARG A 32 8.78 -5.10 5.74
C ARG A 32 8.65 -6.59 5.44
N MET A 33 7.46 -7.16 5.61
CA MET A 33 7.21 -8.56 5.25
C MET A 33 7.38 -8.80 3.74
N ALA A 34 6.96 -7.86 2.91
CA ALA A 34 7.20 -7.93 1.47
C ALA A 34 8.69 -7.94 1.10
N GLN A 35 9.53 -7.30 1.91
CA GLN A 35 10.99 -7.32 1.73
C GLN A 35 11.64 -8.66 2.13
N ILE A 36 11.14 -9.31 3.16
CA ILE A 36 11.84 -10.43 3.81
C ILE A 36 11.16 -11.80 3.65
N SER A 37 9.86 -11.85 3.36
CA SER A 37 9.14 -13.11 3.20
C SER A 37 9.06 -13.52 1.73
N PRO A 38 9.58 -14.70 1.35
CA PRO A 38 9.49 -15.20 -0.02
C PRO A 38 8.10 -15.77 -0.37
N ASP A 39 7.23 -15.93 0.62
CA ASP A 39 5.94 -16.60 0.48
C ASP A 39 4.78 -15.65 0.21
N LEU A 40 5.04 -14.34 0.08
CA LEU A 40 4.02 -13.36 -0.26
C LEU A 40 3.89 -13.17 -1.77
N ALA A 41 2.66 -13.19 -2.26
CA ALA A 41 2.30 -12.88 -3.63
C ALA A 41 2.21 -11.37 -3.88
N ALA A 42 1.64 -10.63 -2.93
CA ALA A 42 1.58 -9.17 -2.97
C ALA A 42 1.39 -8.56 -1.58
N ALA A 43 1.63 -7.24 -1.49
CA ALA A 43 1.48 -6.48 -0.25
C ALA A 43 0.86 -5.10 -0.50
N SER A 44 0.03 -4.65 0.44
CA SER A 44 -0.48 -3.29 0.48
C SER A 44 -0.18 -2.63 1.82
N ALA A 45 0.46 -1.47 1.78
CA ALA A 45 0.95 -0.75 2.94
C ALA A 45 0.33 0.64 3.04
N TYR A 46 -0.61 0.82 3.96
CA TYR A 46 -1.27 2.10 4.21
C TYR A 46 -0.53 2.90 5.28
N TYR A 47 -0.08 4.10 4.90
CA TYR A 47 0.55 5.09 5.78
C TYR A 47 1.49 4.51 6.85
N GLY A 48 2.38 3.62 6.44
CA GLY A 48 3.42 3.04 7.28
C GLY A 48 4.59 4.02 7.48
N SER A 49 4.73 4.57 8.68
CA SER A 49 5.73 5.59 8.97
C SER A 49 7.18 5.10 8.89
N LEU A 50 7.39 3.80 9.12
CA LEU A 50 8.73 3.21 9.05
C LEU A 50 9.18 2.91 7.61
N VAL A 51 8.26 2.93 6.65
CA VAL A 51 8.60 2.66 5.23
C VAL A 51 9.61 3.68 4.71
N PRO A 52 9.35 5.00 4.75
CA PRO A 52 10.32 5.98 4.27
C PRO A 52 11.50 6.20 5.20
N THR A 53 11.37 5.87 6.49
CA THR A 53 12.42 6.18 7.49
C THR A 53 13.39 5.03 7.75
N GLN A 54 12.94 3.79 7.74
CA GLN A 54 13.76 2.63 8.10
C GLN A 54 13.83 1.56 7.01
N PHE A 55 12.84 1.47 6.14
CA PHE A 55 12.72 0.39 5.17
C PHE A 55 12.82 0.83 3.70
N ALA A 56 13.28 2.06 3.46
CA ALA A 56 13.33 2.63 2.11
C ALA A 56 14.42 2.01 1.21
N ASP A 57 15.48 1.47 1.77
CA ASP A 57 16.69 1.12 1.01
C ASP A 57 16.65 -0.26 0.33
N GLN A 58 15.67 -1.09 0.69
CA GLN A 58 15.51 -2.42 0.12
C GLN A 58 14.20 -2.50 -0.66
N ALA A 59 14.24 -3.00 -1.90
CA ALA A 59 13.05 -3.27 -2.68
C ALA A 59 12.22 -4.41 -2.06
N PRO A 60 10.88 -4.34 -2.08
CA PRO A 60 10.04 -5.50 -1.82
C PRO A 60 10.35 -6.64 -2.78
N GLY A 61 10.22 -7.87 -2.32
CA GLY A 61 10.42 -9.08 -3.11
C GLY A 61 9.19 -9.51 -3.91
N CYS A 62 8.04 -8.88 -3.70
CA CYS A 62 6.79 -9.12 -4.42
C CYS A 62 6.15 -7.80 -4.83
N ALA A 63 5.12 -7.88 -5.67
CA ALA A 63 4.33 -6.71 -6.05
C ALA A 63 3.80 -6.01 -4.78
N THR A 64 4.11 -4.74 -4.63
CA THR A 64 3.77 -4.00 -3.42
C THR A 64 3.24 -2.61 -3.77
N ILE A 65 2.17 -2.21 -3.10
CA ILE A 65 1.61 -0.88 -3.23
C ILE A 65 1.69 -0.17 -1.87
N ALA A 66 2.06 1.11 -1.88
CA ALA A 66 2.11 1.92 -0.68
C ALA A 66 1.27 3.20 -0.85
N HIS A 67 0.48 3.51 0.16
CA HIS A 67 -0.42 4.65 0.18
C HIS A 67 -0.03 5.61 1.31
N PHE A 68 0.16 6.89 0.96
CA PHE A 68 0.52 7.93 1.92
C PHE A 68 -0.40 9.15 1.81
N GLY A 69 -0.68 9.78 2.92
CA GLY A 69 -1.36 11.07 2.97
C GLY A 69 -0.38 12.23 2.88
N ARG A 70 -0.64 13.20 2.00
CA ARG A 70 0.19 14.40 1.83
C ARG A 70 0.29 15.23 3.11
N TYR A 71 -0.77 15.24 3.90
CA TYR A 71 -0.90 16.04 5.13
C TYR A 71 -0.66 15.22 6.41
N ASP A 72 -0.09 14.03 6.29
CA ASP A 72 0.26 13.18 7.43
C ASP A 72 1.45 13.79 8.18
N ALA A 73 1.18 14.32 9.37
CA ALA A 73 2.21 14.95 10.20
C ALA A 73 3.27 13.95 10.70
N GLY A 74 2.92 12.67 10.79
CA GLY A 74 3.83 11.59 11.21
C GLY A 74 4.69 11.03 10.08
N ILE A 75 4.40 11.40 8.83
CA ILE A 75 5.12 10.92 7.64
C ILE A 75 5.39 12.12 6.73
N PRO A 76 6.46 12.89 6.97
CA PRO A 76 6.80 14.04 6.16
C PRO A 76 6.99 13.68 4.69
N MET A 77 6.47 14.52 3.79
CA MET A 77 6.54 14.32 2.34
C MET A 77 7.98 14.18 1.82
N GLU A 78 8.95 14.84 2.46
CA GLU A 78 10.35 14.70 2.13
C GLU A 78 10.82 13.23 2.14
N GLY A 79 10.41 12.46 3.15
CA GLY A 79 10.72 11.03 3.24
C GLY A 79 10.03 10.21 2.16
N VAL A 80 8.79 10.54 1.83
CA VAL A 80 8.04 9.86 0.75
C VAL A 80 8.65 10.19 -0.61
N GLU A 81 9.04 11.42 -0.87
CA GLU A 81 9.73 11.82 -2.09
C GLU A 81 11.09 11.12 -2.25
N ALA A 82 11.84 10.98 -1.15
CA ALA A 82 13.07 10.20 -1.14
C ALA A 82 12.82 8.71 -1.43
N LEU A 83 11.72 8.15 -0.95
CA LEU A 83 11.30 6.78 -1.27
C LEU A 83 10.96 6.63 -2.76
N PHE A 84 10.27 7.59 -3.36
CA PHE A 84 10.03 7.64 -4.80
C PHE A 84 11.35 7.64 -5.61
N ALA A 85 12.34 8.39 -5.16
CA ALA A 85 13.63 8.49 -5.83
C ALA A 85 14.43 7.19 -5.81
N LYS A 86 14.11 6.23 -4.95
CA LYS A 86 14.70 4.88 -4.95
C LYS A 86 14.26 4.03 -6.14
N ASP A 87 13.12 4.35 -6.74
CA ASP A 87 12.58 3.67 -7.93
C ASP A 87 12.59 2.14 -7.81
N HIS A 88 11.98 1.61 -6.75
CA HIS A 88 11.88 0.18 -6.52
C HIS A 88 10.97 -0.47 -7.58
N PRO A 89 11.46 -1.41 -8.38
CA PRO A 89 10.73 -1.94 -9.54
C PRO A 89 9.48 -2.74 -9.16
N THR A 90 9.41 -3.26 -7.93
CA THR A 90 8.28 -4.04 -7.43
C THR A 90 7.26 -3.19 -6.67
N ALA A 91 7.55 -1.91 -6.43
CA ALA A 91 6.72 -1.04 -5.61
C ALA A 91 6.05 0.06 -6.43
N GLN A 92 4.77 0.28 -6.15
CA GLN A 92 4.01 1.44 -6.59
C GLN A 92 3.67 2.28 -5.36
N ILE A 93 3.89 3.60 -5.45
CA ILE A 93 3.69 4.51 -4.33
C ILE A 93 2.70 5.59 -4.74
N PHE A 94 1.64 5.77 -3.96
CA PHE A 94 0.60 6.75 -4.19
C PHE A 94 0.48 7.72 -3.02
N VAL A 95 0.29 8.98 -3.35
CA VAL A 95 0.07 10.06 -2.38
C VAL A 95 -1.30 10.67 -2.60
N TYR A 96 -2.04 10.86 -1.53
CA TYR A 96 -3.40 11.39 -1.51
C TYR A 96 -3.44 12.72 -0.75
N ASP A 97 -4.34 13.59 -1.12
CA ASP A 97 -4.60 14.84 -0.39
C ASP A 97 -5.41 14.56 0.89
N ALA A 98 -4.79 13.86 1.82
CA ALA A 98 -5.41 13.33 3.02
C ALA A 98 -4.42 13.28 4.19
N ASN A 99 -4.96 13.10 5.40
CA ASN A 99 -4.20 12.93 6.63
C ASN A 99 -3.90 11.46 6.93
N HIS A 100 -3.16 11.21 8.01
CA HIS A 100 -2.91 9.87 8.52
C HIS A 100 -4.22 9.14 8.87
N GLY A 101 -4.33 7.89 8.47
CA GLY A 101 -5.53 7.08 8.76
C GLY A 101 -6.73 7.38 7.86
N PHE A 102 -6.53 7.99 6.69
CA PHE A 102 -7.61 8.39 5.78
C PHE A 102 -8.50 7.23 5.30
N ASN A 103 -8.04 6.00 5.38
CA ASN A 103 -8.79 4.80 4.98
C ASN A 103 -9.61 4.18 6.13
N GLY A 104 -9.54 4.74 7.33
CA GLY A 104 -10.30 4.28 8.49
C GLY A 104 -11.65 4.98 8.58
N ASP A 105 -12.75 4.36 8.16
CA ASP A 105 -14.10 4.93 8.06
C ASP A 105 -14.68 5.45 9.39
N ARG A 106 -14.12 5.01 10.52
CA ARG A 106 -14.53 5.44 11.86
C ARG A 106 -13.61 6.51 12.47
N ARG A 107 -12.60 6.96 11.74
CA ARG A 107 -11.66 7.98 12.20
C ARG A 107 -12.08 9.36 11.71
N LYS A 108 -11.73 10.41 12.48
CA LYS A 108 -11.98 11.81 12.09
C LYS A 108 -11.25 12.22 10.80
N ASP A 109 -10.15 11.56 10.49
CA ASP A 109 -9.30 11.86 9.33
C ASP A 109 -9.69 11.02 8.10
N TYR A 110 -10.83 10.31 8.16
CA TYR A 110 -11.35 9.58 7.02
C TYR A 110 -11.60 10.51 5.83
N HIS A 111 -11.11 10.11 4.67
CA HIS A 111 -11.28 10.84 3.43
C HIS A 111 -11.81 9.88 2.37
N GLU A 112 -13.11 9.93 2.12
CA GLU A 112 -13.84 8.95 1.31
C GLU A 112 -13.25 8.78 -0.08
N ALA A 113 -13.02 9.87 -0.82
CA ALA A 113 -12.48 9.81 -2.18
C ALA A 113 -11.08 9.19 -2.22
N SER A 114 -10.21 9.50 -1.26
CA SER A 114 -8.87 8.90 -1.17
C SER A 114 -8.94 7.44 -0.75
N SER A 115 -9.85 7.10 0.17
CA SER A 115 -10.09 5.73 0.62
C SER A 115 -10.56 4.85 -0.54
N GLU A 116 -11.58 5.26 -1.26
CA GLU A 116 -12.12 4.52 -2.41
C GLU A 116 -11.09 4.34 -3.52
N LEU A 117 -10.30 5.37 -3.82
CA LEU A 117 -9.25 5.30 -4.83
C LEU A 117 -8.11 4.35 -4.40
N ALA A 118 -7.73 4.37 -3.12
CA ALA A 118 -6.72 3.46 -2.59
C ALA A 118 -7.18 2.01 -2.64
N ASP A 119 -8.42 1.74 -2.24
CA ASP A 119 -9.01 0.39 -2.27
C ASP A 119 -9.11 -0.13 -3.70
N TRP A 120 -9.52 0.72 -4.66
CA TRP A 120 -9.56 0.37 -6.08
C TRP A 120 -8.16 0.02 -6.62
N ARG A 121 -7.13 0.76 -6.25
CA ARG A 121 -5.75 0.48 -6.64
C ARG A 121 -5.22 -0.84 -6.07
N ASP A 122 -5.62 -1.18 -4.85
CA ASP A 122 -5.30 -2.46 -4.24
C ASP A 122 -5.95 -3.62 -5.00
N GLU A 123 -7.22 -3.49 -5.36
CA GLU A 123 -7.95 -4.51 -6.12
C GLU A 123 -7.33 -4.75 -7.50
N GLU A 124 -6.83 -3.71 -8.16
CA GLU A 124 -6.15 -3.86 -9.46
C GLU A 124 -4.77 -4.51 -9.37
N GLN A 125 -4.14 -4.49 -8.20
CA GLN A 125 -2.85 -5.12 -8.00
C GLN A 125 -2.96 -6.61 -7.65
N GLU A 126 -4.13 -7.09 -7.27
CA GLU A 126 -4.33 -8.53 -7.13
C GLU A 126 -4.07 -9.19 -8.47
N PRO A 127 -3.18 -10.20 -8.56
CA PRO A 127 -2.96 -10.91 -9.82
C PRO A 127 -4.29 -11.50 -10.26
N ASP A 128 -4.66 -11.20 -11.50
CA ASP A 128 -5.87 -11.75 -12.12
C ASP A 128 -5.96 -13.24 -11.82
N ASP A 129 -7.01 -13.63 -11.15
CA ASP A 129 -7.43 -15.02 -11.15
C ASP A 129 -7.64 -15.38 -12.64
N VAL A 130 -6.92 -16.38 -13.11
CA VAL A 130 -6.80 -16.73 -14.53
C VAL A 130 -8.18 -16.91 -15.15
N GLY A 131 -8.74 -15.86 -15.69
CA GLY A 131 -10.06 -15.89 -16.31
C GLY A 131 -10.59 -14.53 -16.71
N ASP A 132 -10.18 -14.10 -17.90
CA ASP A 132 -10.97 -13.35 -18.87
C ASP A 132 -11.12 -11.83 -18.72
N GLU A 133 -10.53 -11.15 -19.70
CA GLU A 133 -10.71 -9.83 -20.28
C GLU A 133 -10.19 -8.58 -19.52
N PRO A 134 -9.44 -7.74 -20.26
CA PRO A 134 -8.97 -6.47 -19.74
C PRO A 134 -10.15 -5.50 -19.53
N ARG A 135 -10.40 -5.10 -18.29
CA ARG A 135 -11.31 -4.01 -18.00
C ARG A 135 -10.65 -2.70 -18.40
N HIS A 136 -11.03 -2.19 -19.55
CA HIS A 136 -10.76 -0.81 -19.90
C HIS A 136 -11.53 0.11 -18.94
N HIS A 137 -10.84 0.75 -18.05
CA HIS A 137 -11.32 1.96 -17.40
C HIS A 137 -10.49 3.14 -17.92
N ASP A 138 -10.88 3.63 -19.09
CA ASP A 138 -10.62 5.02 -19.45
C ASP A 138 -11.65 5.84 -18.71
N GLU A 139 -11.24 6.47 -17.60
CA GLU A 139 -11.76 7.76 -17.17
C GLU A 139 -11.15 8.08 -15.79
N ASP A 140 -10.10 8.86 -15.83
CA ASP A 140 -9.70 9.74 -14.74
C ASP A 140 -10.90 10.65 -14.43
N PRO A 141 -11.52 10.61 -13.24
CA PRO A 141 -12.51 11.60 -12.88
C PRO A 141 -11.81 12.93 -12.76
N GLY A 142 -11.85 13.68 -13.86
CA GLY A 142 -11.24 14.99 -14.00
C GLY A 142 -11.52 15.86 -12.80
N HIS A 143 -10.46 16.44 -12.31
CA HIS A 143 -10.46 17.56 -11.41
C HIS A 143 -11.29 18.69 -12.00
N GLU A 144 -12.59 18.79 -11.67
CA GLU A 144 -13.34 20.01 -11.85
C GLU A 144 -13.03 20.97 -10.71
N SER A 145 -12.11 21.88 -10.99
CA SER A 145 -11.98 23.12 -10.26
C SER A 145 -13.21 23.97 -10.53
N GLY A 146 -14.19 23.89 -9.66
CA GLY A 146 -15.28 24.88 -9.59
C GLY A 146 -14.75 26.16 -8.98
N GLY A 147 -14.91 27.25 -9.69
CA GLY A 147 -14.53 28.61 -9.31
C GLY A 147 -15.38 29.19 -8.17
#